data_1b7736a4c3c7cdc4d777098e4625b166
#
_entry.id   1b7736a4c3c7cdc4d777098e4625b166
#
_cell.length_a   1.000
_cell.length_b   1.000
_cell.length_c   1.000
_cell.angle_alpha   90.00
_cell.angle_beta   90.00
_cell.angle_gamma   90.00
#
_symmetry.space_group_name_H-M   'P 1'
#
loop_
_entity.id
_entity.type
_entity.pdbx_description
1 polymer ?
#
loop_
_entity_poly.entity_id
_entity_poly.type
_entity_poly.pdbx_seq_one_letter_code
_entity_poly.pdbx_strand_id
1 'polypeptide(L)'
;MKKLLLLLLLSLGCISVANADAVCRDGWISQSTGSGTCSWHGGVSRWLPDGWCYSNCECYAHKVAQANPKRYGMYYNSAFQGCMERQSQNQLLQLIFGN
;
A
#
# COMPACT_ATOMS: atom_id res chain seq x y z
N MET A 1 24.73 20.84 -17.43
CA MET A 1 23.33 21.13 -17.11
C MET A 1 22.46 19.89 -17.08
N LYS A 2 22.58 18.99 -18.06
CA LYS A 2 21.79 17.77 -18.09
C LYS A 2 22.10 16.82 -16.94
N LYS A 3 23.35 16.79 -16.48
CA LYS A 3 23.75 15.94 -15.35
C LYS A 3 23.19 16.42 -14.03
N LEU A 4 23.02 17.71 -13.87
CA LEU A 4 22.43 18.30 -12.66
C LEU A 4 20.94 18.00 -12.55
N LEU A 5 20.25 18.00 -13.70
CA LEU A 5 18.82 17.66 -13.73
C LEU A 5 18.59 16.18 -13.41
N LEU A 6 19.45 15.32 -13.90
CA LEU A 6 19.40 13.88 -13.61
C LEU A 6 19.65 13.60 -12.13
N LEU A 7 20.60 14.29 -11.52
CA LEU A 7 20.89 14.16 -10.10
C LEU A 7 19.74 14.64 -9.23
N LEU A 8 19.07 15.71 -9.63
CA LEU A 8 17.90 16.22 -8.93
C LEU A 8 16.72 15.25 -9.02
N LEU A 9 16.52 14.65 -10.17
CA LEU A 9 15.46 13.66 -10.35
C LEU A 9 15.72 12.39 -9.55
N LEU A 10 16.97 11.98 -9.48
CA LEU A 10 17.37 10.82 -8.68
C LEU A 10 17.20 11.06 -7.19
N SER A 11 17.52 12.27 -6.71
CA SER A 11 17.36 12.59 -5.30
C SER A 11 15.88 12.71 -4.93
N LEU A 12 15.02 13.15 -5.83
CA LEU A 12 13.58 13.17 -5.60
C LEU A 12 13.00 11.76 -5.59
N GLY A 13 13.55 10.86 -6.42
CA GLY A 13 13.12 9.46 -6.41
C GLY A 13 13.48 8.73 -5.13
N CYS A 14 14.55 9.14 -4.45
CA CYS A 14 14.96 8.53 -3.19
C CYS A 14 14.11 8.97 -1.99
N ILE A 15 13.29 10.00 -2.14
CA ILE A 15 12.43 10.51 -1.05
C ILE A 15 11.11 9.75 -0.96
N SER A 16 10.75 8.98 -1.98
CA SER A 16 9.59 8.13 -1.90
C SER A 16 9.87 6.97 -0.95
N VAL A 17 9.93 7.28 0.34
CA VAL A 17 10.09 6.27 1.36
C VAL A 17 8.82 5.43 1.36
N ALA A 18 8.98 4.15 1.11
CA ALA A 18 7.88 3.23 1.24
C ALA A 18 7.41 3.25 2.69
N ASN A 19 6.17 3.65 2.90
CA ASN A 19 5.59 3.66 4.23
C ASN A 19 5.24 2.24 4.62
N ALA A 20 5.88 1.74 5.67
CA ALA A 20 5.51 0.47 6.26
C ALA A 20 4.12 0.61 6.88
N ASP A 21 3.22 -0.28 6.52
CA ASP A 21 1.91 -0.34 7.16
C ASP A 21 2.01 -1.18 8.43
N ALA A 22 1.20 -0.82 9.43
CA ALA A 22 1.11 -1.57 10.67
C ALA A 22 -0.26 -2.19 10.80
N VAL A 23 -0.32 -3.45 11.21
CA VAL A 23 -1.56 -4.10 11.60
C VAL A 23 -1.77 -3.87 13.07
N CYS A 24 -2.87 -3.21 13.41
CA CYS A 24 -3.25 -2.96 14.79
C CYS A 24 -3.89 -4.21 15.40
N ARG A 25 -3.97 -4.26 16.72
CA ARG A 25 -4.50 -5.44 17.41
C ARG A 25 -5.96 -5.72 17.11
N ASP A 26 -6.71 -4.70 16.74
CA ASP A 26 -8.12 -4.85 16.34
C ASP A 26 -8.30 -5.15 14.86
N GLY A 27 -7.20 -5.29 14.11
CA GLY A 27 -7.23 -5.56 12.66
C GLY A 27 -7.16 -4.31 11.79
N TRP A 28 -7.17 -3.13 12.38
CA TRP A 28 -7.02 -1.89 11.61
C TRP A 28 -5.63 -1.84 10.99
N ILE A 29 -5.56 -1.39 9.73
CA ILE A 29 -4.29 -1.21 9.04
C ILE A 29 -3.97 0.27 9.01
N SER A 30 -2.89 0.65 9.69
CA SER A 30 -2.46 2.03 9.85
C SER A 30 -1.32 2.34 8.90
N GLN A 31 -1.35 3.51 8.29
CA GLN A 31 -0.25 4.01 7.46
C GLN A 31 0.77 4.79 8.28
N SER A 32 0.48 5.05 9.54
CA SER A 32 1.38 5.79 10.42
C SER A 32 2.61 4.95 10.74
N THR A 33 3.77 5.58 10.79
CA THR A 33 5.03 4.91 11.11
C THR A 33 5.68 5.42 12.39
N GLY A 34 5.08 6.43 13.02
CA GLY A 34 5.63 7.05 14.21
C GLY A 34 5.15 6.44 15.51
N SER A 35 5.53 7.07 16.60
CA SER A 35 4.99 6.73 17.91
C SER A 35 3.49 7.05 17.93
N GLY A 36 2.71 6.23 18.60
CA GLY A 36 1.26 6.38 18.61
C GLY A 36 0.56 5.68 17.46
N THR A 37 1.28 4.98 16.60
CA THR A 37 0.67 4.13 15.56
C THR A 37 -0.26 3.13 16.24
N CYS A 38 -1.48 3.02 15.74
CA CYS A 38 -2.51 2.15 16.30
C CYS A 38 -2.94 2.50 17.73
N SER A 39 -2.70 3.73 18.19
CA SER A 39 -3.01 4.11 19.58
C SER A 39 -4.50 4.00 19.90
N TRP A 40 -5.36 4.20 18.90
CA TRP A 40 -6.82 4.07 19.07
C TRP A 40 -7.33 2.68 18.75
N HIS A 41 -6.43 1.72 18.44
CA HIS A 41 -6.77 0.39 17.97
C HIS A 41 -6.04 -0.71 18.75
N GLY A 42 -5.70 -0.42 19.98
CA GLY A 42 -5.07 -1.40 20.88
C GLY A 42 -3.58 -1.59 20.71
N GLY A 43 -2.94 -0.71 19.95
CA GLY A 43 -1.51 -0.79 19.70
C GLY A 43 -1.17 -1.62 18.48
N VAL A 44 0.11 -1.65 18.13
CA VAL A 44 0.61 -2.37 16.96
C VAL A 44 0.70 -3.85 17.26
N SER A 45 0.11 -4.68 16.41
CA SER A 45 0.27 -6.12 16.46
C SER A 45 1.53 -6.56 15.71
N ARG A 46 1.72 -6.04 14.48
CA ARG A 46 2.88 -6.35 13.67
C ARG A 46 3.07 -5.29 12.61
N TRP A 47 4.30 -5.16 12.13
CA TRP A 47 4.64 -4.28 11.02
C TRP A 47 4.67 -5.11 9.73
N LEU A 48 4.12 -4.54 8.66
CA LEU A 48 4.14 -5.17 7.35
C LEU A 48 5.34 -4.66 6.55
N PRO A 49 5.91 -5.50 5.66
CA PRO A 49 6.97 -5.03 4.76
C PRO A 49 6.49 -3.87 3.89
N ASP A 50 7.43 -3.03 3.47
CA ASP A 50 7.12 -1.87 2.64
C ASP A 50 6.41 -2.30 1.35
N GLY A 51 5.26 -1.69 1.10
CA GLY A 51 4.48 -1.96 -0.10
C GLY A 51 3.76 -3.30 -0.13
N TRP A 52 3.91 -4.11 0.91
CA TRP A 52 3.31 -5.45 0.93
C TRP A 52 1.79 -5.38 0.83
N CYS A 53 1.17 -4.50 1.62
CA CYS A 53 -0.29 -4.37 1.62
C CYS A 53 -0.80 -3.90 0.26
N TYR A 54 -0.06 -3.02 -0.40
CA TYR A 54 -0.46 -2.55 -1.73
C TYR A 54 -0.45 -3.67 -2.76
N SER A 55 0.50 -4.58 -2.68
CA SER A 55 0.60 -5.71 -3.62
C SER A 55 -0.24 -6.90 -3.22
N ASN A 56 -0.68 -6.99 -1.97
CA ASN A 56 -1.57 -8.05 -1.51
C ASN A 56 -3.01 -7.54 -1.59
N CYS A 57 -3.81 -8.11 -2.48
CA CYS A 57 -5.14 -7.57 -2.77
C CYS A 57 -6.10 -7.68 -1.60
N GLU A 58 -5.99 -8.72 -0.77
CA GLU A 58 -6.82 -8.83 0.42
C GLU A 58 -6.48 -7.75 1.44
N CYS A 59 -5.19 -7.52 1.66
CA CYS A 59 -4.73 -6.46 2.56
C CYS A 59 -5.16 -5.08 2.06
N TYR A 60 -4.95 -4.81 0.79
CA TYR A 60 -5.32 -3.55 0.16
C TYR A 60 -6.82 -3.30 0.25
N ALA A 61 -7.62 -4.32 -0.04
CA ALA A 61 -9.07 -4.20 -0.01
C ALA A 61 -9.57 -3.92 1.42
N HIS A 62 -9.01 -4.60 2.40
CA HIS A 62 -9.35 -4.34 3.81
C HIS A 62 -8.96 -2.93 4.22
N LYS A 63 -7.78 -2.49 3.83
CA LYS A 63 -7.29 -1.14 4.15
C LYS A 63 -8.22 -0.06 3.61
N VAL A 64 -8.72 -0.24 2.38
CA VAL A 64 -9.68 0.70 1.79
C VAL A 64 -11.04 0.61 2.50
N ALA A 65 -11.52 -0.61 2.72
CA ALA A 65 -12.86 -0.83 3.25
C ALA A 65 -13.01 -0.40 4.71
N GLN A 66 -11.94 -0.52 5.50
CA GLN A 66 -12.00 -0.20 6.94
C GLN A 66 -12.40 1.26 7.20
N ALA A 67 -12.06 2.16 6.26
CA ALA A 67 -12.41 3.57 6.38
C ALA A 67 -13.90 3.82 6.14
N ASN A 68 -14.64 2.82 5.62
CA ASN A 68 -16.05 2.94 5.28
C ASN A 68 -16.82 1.74 5.85
N PRO A 69 -16.94 1.65 7.20
CA PRO A 69 -17.46 0.43 7.82
C PRO A 69 -18.91 0.14 7.46
N LYS A 70 -19.73 1.17 7.20
CA LYS A 70 -21.13 0.96 6.81
C LYS A 70 -21.28 0.33 5.43
N ARG A 71 -20.28 0.49 4.58
CA ARG A 71 -20.29 -0.04 3.21
C ARG A 71 -19.04 -0.89 2.96
N TYR A 72 -18.60 -1.57 4.00
CA TYR A 72 -17.35 -2.33 3.97
C TYR A 72 -17.29 -3.29 2.77
N GLY A 73 -18.33 -4.10 2.58
CA GLY A 73 -18.37 -5.09 1.51
C GLY A 73 -18.25 -4.47 0.12
N MET A 74 -18.91 -3.35 -0.10
CA MET A 74 -18.87 -2.68 -1.40
C MET A 74 -17.47 -2.14 -1.69
N TYR A 75 -16.87 -1.45 -0.71
CA TYR A 75 -15.53 -0.92 -0.88
C TYR A 75 -14.48 -2.01 -0.96
N TYR A 76 -14.65 -3.09 -0.19
CA TYR A 76 -13.75 -4.23 -0.25
C TYR A 76 -13.75 -4.85 -1.66
N ASN A 77 -14.93 -5.15 -2.19
CA ASN A 77 -15.04 -5.77 -3.50
C ASN A 77 -14.47 -4.88 -4.60
N SER A 78 -14.78 -3.59 -4.55
CA SER A 78 -14.28 -2.65 -5.54
C SER A 78 -12.76 -2.54 -5.51
N ALA A 79 -12.18 -2.42 -4.31
CA ALA A 79 -10.74 -2.32 -4.16
C ALA A 79 -10.04 -3.63 -4.53
N PHE A 80 -10.62 -4.77 -4.15
CA PHE A 80 -10.09 -6.08 -4.48
C PHE A 80 -10.04 -6.28 -5.99
N GLN A 81 -11.15 -5.99 -6.67
CA GLN A 81 -11.23 -6.11 -8.12
C GLN A 81 -10.21 -5.21 -8.82
N GLY A 82 -10.13 -3.94 -8.39
CA GLY A 82 -9.15 -3.03 -8.97
C GLY A 82 -7.71 -3.49 -8.77
N CYS A 83 -7.41 -4.05 -7.60
CA CYS A 83 -6.09 -4.61 -7.31
C CYS A 83 -5.78 -5.81 -8.22
N MET A 84 -6.73 -6.71 -8.39
CA MET A 84 -6.57 -7.89 -9.25
C MET A 84 -6.37 -7.51 -10.71
N GLU A 85 -7.12 -6.52 -11.17
CA GLU A 85 -6.97 -6.01 -12.55
C GLU A 85 -5.58 -5.40 -12.76
N ARG A 86 -5.09 -4.64 -11.78
CA ARG A 86 -3.77 -4.03 -11.85
C ARG A 86 -2.67 -5.09 -11.92
N GLN A 87 -2.78 -6.14 -11.12
CA GLN A 87 -1.82 -7.24 -11.13
C GLN A 87 -1.86 -8.00 -12.45
N SER A 88 -3.04 -8.20 -13.00
CA SER A 88 -3.22 -8.85 -14.29
C SER A 88 -2.56 -8.04 -15.41
N GLN A 89 -2.77 -6.72 -15.40
CA GLN A 89 -2.14 -5.83 -16.38
C GLN A 89 -0.62 -5.84 -16.26
N ASN A 90 -0.10 -5.86 -15.05
CA ASN A 90 1.35 -5.92 -14.82
C ASN A 90 1.93 -7.23 -15.33
N GLN A 91 1.23 -8.34 -15.14
CA GLN A 91 1.66 -9.63 -15.67
C GLN A 91 1.66 -9.63 -17.19
N LEU A 92 0.65 -9.03 -17.80
CA LEU A 92 0.56 -8.93 -19.25
C LEU A 92 1.71 -8.10 -19.81
N LEU A 93 2.02 -6.98 -19.17
CA LEU A 93 3.13 -6.12 -19.55
C LEU A 93 4.46 -6.86 -19.45
N GLN A 94 4.63 -7.68 -18.42
CA GLN A 94 5.84 -8.50 -18.27
C GLN A 94 5.96 -9.55 -19.35
N LEU A 95 4.85 -10.13 -19.78
CA LEU A 95 4.86 -11.09 -20.89
C LEU A 95 5.21 -10.45 -22.23
N ILE A 96 4.80 -9.18 -22.43
CA ILE A 96 5.04 -8.47 -23.69
C ILE A 96 6.42 -7.79 -23.68
N PHE A 97 6.80 -7.14 -22.60
CA PHE A 97 8.00 -6.31 -22.52
C PHE A 97 9.06 -6.86 -21.57
N GLY A 98 8.72 -7.85 -20.76
CA GLY A 98 9.62 -8.40 -19.78
C GLY A 98 10.67 -9.34 -20.39
N ASN A 99 11.85 -9.36 -19.79
CA ASN A 99 12.91 -10.27 -20.15
C ASN A 99 12.78 -11.60 -19.44
#